data_1aa52a7c8e72863b4d8c03b7cf2cffe7
#
_entry.id   1aa52a7c8e72863b4d8c03b7cf2cffe7
#
_cell.length_a   1.000
_cell.length_b   1.000
_cell.length_c   1.000
_cell.angle_alpha   90.00
_cell.angle_beta   90.00
_cell.angle_gamma   90.00
#
_symmetry.space_group_name_H-M   'P 1'
#
loop_
_entity.id
_entity.type
_entity.pdbx_description
1 polymer ?
#
loop_
_entity_poly.entity_id
_entity_poly.type
_entity_poly.pdbx_seq_one_letter_code
_entity_poly.pdbx_strand_id
1 'polypeptide(L)' 'MKIAFQGEHGAYSEQAVFDYFGEVESLPCESFDAVFEAVNNGRSDAALIPVENSLAGSIHRNYDLMMGH' A
#
# COMPACT_ATOMS: atom_id res chain seq x y z
N MET A 1 7.71 -9.24 -7.15
CA MET A 1 7.67 -8.16 -6.14
C MET A 1 6.37 -8.27 -5.36
N LYS A 2 6.44 -8.15 -4.07
CA LYS A 2 5.28 -8.24 -3.19
C LYS A 2 5.02 -6.89 -2.52
N ILE A 3 3.79 -6.40 -2.59
CA ILE A 3 3.41 -5.09 -2.09
C ILE A 3 2.37 -5.28 -0.97
N ALA A 4 2.69 -4.80 0.22
CA ALA A 4 1.77 -4.85 1.35
C ALA A 4 0.82 -3.65 1.30
N PHE A 5 -0.41 -3.86 1.71
CA PHE A 5 -1.42 -2.81 1.79
C PHE A 5 -2.40 -3.12 2.91
N GLN A 6 -3.06 -2.10 3.42
CA GLN A 6 -4.08 -2.29 4.44
C GLN A 6 -5.42 -2.53 3.74
N GLY A 7 -6.02 -3.68 4.00
CA GLY A 7 -7.30 -4.06 3.41
C GLY A 7 -7.38 -5.55 3.13
N GLU A 8 -8.33 -5.91 2.28
CA GLU A 8 -8.56 -7.29 1.88
C GLU A 8 -8.47 -7.41 0.37
N HIS A 9 -8.38 -8.64 -0.14
CA HIS A 9 -8.45 -8.89 -1.57
C HIS A 9 -9.79 -8.37 -2.11
N GLY A 10 -9.74 -7.69 -3.23
CA GLY A 10 -10.90 -7.06 -3.84
C GLY A 10 -11.18 -5.64 -3.36
N ALA A 11 -10.43 -5.15 -2.39
CA ALA A 11 -10.58 -3.78 -1.90
C ALA A 11 -9.99 -2.76 -2.88
N TYR A 12 -10.38 -1.50 -2.70
CA TYR A 12 -9.82 -0.41 -3.51
C TYR A 12 -8.31 -0.30 -3.37
N SER A 13 -7.79 -0.61 -2.19
CA SER A 13 -6.36 -0.56 -1.93
C SER A 13 -5.61 -1.58 -2.78
N GLU A 14 -6.17 -2.77 -2.97
CA GLU A 14 -5.56 -3.76 -3.84
C GLU A 14 -5.57 -3.30 -5.29
N GLN A 15 -6.66 -2.70 -5.74
CA GLN A 15 -6.74 -2.15 -7.08
C GLN A 15 -5.66 -1.09 -7.30
N ALA A 16 -5.42 -0.25 -6.29
CA ALA A 16 -4.37 0.76 -6.35
C ALA A 16 -2.98 0.13 -6.48
N VAL A 17 -2.75 -1.00 -5.80
CA VAL A 17 -1.49 -1.73 -5.94
C VAL A 17 -1.26 -2.12 -7.39
N PHE A 18 -2.27 -2.70 -8.04
CA PHE A 18 -2.15 -3.11 -9.42
C PHE A 18 -2.06 -1.92 -10.38
N ASP A 19 -2.76 -0.84 -10.09
CA ASP A 19 -2.69 0.36 -10.91
C ASP A 19 -1.32 1.02 -10.89
N TYR A 20 -0.65 0.99 -9.74
CA TYR A 20 0.67 1.59 -9.58
C TYR A 20 1.80 0.69 -10.07
N PHE A 21 1.69 -0.60 -9.84
CA PHE A 21 2.81 -1.52 -10.04
C PHE A 21 2.59 -2.52 -11.18
N GLY A 22 1.35 -2.71 -11.61
CA GLY A 22 1.03 -3.71 -12.62
C GLY A 22 1.03 -5.12 -12.06
N GLU A 23 1.81 -6.00 -12.66
CA GLU A 23 1.85 -7.41 -12.26
C GLU A 23 2.76 -7.63 -11.05
N VAL A 24 2.18 -7.56 -9.86
CA VAL A 24 2.87 -7.82 -8.60
C VAL A 24 1.97 -8.67 -7.71
N GLU A 25 2.55 -9.24 -6.66
CA GLU A 25 1.74 -9.88 -5.62
C GLU A 25 1.27 -8.84 -4.62
N SER A 26 0.02 -8.92 -4.23
CA SER A 26 -0.53 -8.08 -3.18
C SER A 26 -0.54 -8.85 -1.87
N LEU A 27 -0.16 -8.20 -0.78
CA LEU A 27 -0.20 -8.76 0.57
C LEU A 27 -1.17 -7.95 1.40
N PRO A 28 -2.42 -8.44 1.57
CA PRO A 28 -3.39 -7.73 2.40
C PRO A 28 -3.03 -7.84 3.86
N CYS A 29 -3.12 -6.72 4.57
CA CYS A 29 -2.83 -6.64 6.00
C CYS A 29 -4.03 -6.02 6.70
N GLU A 30 -4.26 -6.42 7.94
CA GLU A 30 -5.43 -5.97 8.68
C GLU A 30 -5.30 -4.56 9.23
N SER A 31 -4.07 -4.06 9.33
CA SER A 31 -3.81 -2.73 9.86
C SER A 31 -2.57 -2.14 9.22
N PHE A 32 -2.38 -0.82 9.38
CA PHE A 32 -1.16 -0.17 8.92
C PHE A 32 0.06 -0.67 9.69
N ASP A 33 -0.09 -0.97 10.98
CA ASP A 33 1.01 -1.54 11.75
C ASP A 33 1.46 -2.87 11.15
N ALA A 34 0.52 -3.71 10.75
CA ALA A 34 0.83 -4.97 10.08
C ALA A 34 1.53 -4.74 8.74
N VAL A 35 1.13 -3.69 8.01
CA VAL A 35 1.79 -3.34 6.76
C VAL A 35 3.26 -2.98 7.00
N PHE A 36 3.53 -2.14 7.99
CA PHE A 36 4.91 -1.77 8.33
C PHE A 36 5.73 -2.96 8.79
N GLU A 37 5.13 -3.82 9.60
CA GLU A 37 5.81 -5.05 10.03
C GLU A 37 6.16 -5.96 8.86
N ALA A 38 5.25 -6.09 7.90
CA ALA A 38 5.50 -6.93 6.72
C ALA A 38 6.71 -6.44 5.95
N VAL A 39 6.86 -5.13 5.79
CA VAL A 39 8.01 -4.55 5.12
C VAL A 39 9.29 -4.77 5.96
N ASN A 40 9.22 -4.51 7.26
CA ASN A 40 10.37 -4.64 8.14
C ASN A 40 10.86 -6.08 8.25
N ASN A 41 9.95 -7.04 8.22
CA ASN A 41 10.29 -8.45 8.34
C ASN A 41 10.68 -9.10 7.01
N GLY A 42 10.66 -8.34 5.93
CA GLY A 42 10.97 -8.87 4.61
C GLY A 42 9.87 -9.71 3.99
N ARG A 43 8.66 -9.70 4.55
CA ARG A 43 7.52 -10.42 4.01
C ARG A 43 6.95 -9.72 2.76
N SER A 44 7.19 -8.42 2.64
CA SER A 44 6.88 -7.68 1.44
C SER A 44 8.05 -6.79 1.07
N ASP A 45 8.15 -6.49 -0.22
CA ASP A 45 9.25 -5.66 -0.74
C ASP A 45 8.99 -4.18 -0.51
N ALA A 46 7.71 -3.81 -0.52
CA ALA A 46 7.30 -2.43 -0.37
C ALA A 46 5.88 -2.39 0.20
N ALA A 47 5.42 -1.20 0.53
CA ALA A 47 4.07 -0.99 1.02
C ALA A 47 3.43 0.20 0.33
N LEU A 48 2.13 0.12 0.09
CA LEU A 48 1.34 1.20 -0.47
C LEU A 48 0.48 1.79 0.65
N ILE A 49 0.72 3.04 0.97
CA ILE A 49 0.03 3.75 2.05
C ILE A 49 -0.80 4.88 1.46
N PRO A 50 -2.12 4.92 1.72
CA PRO A 50 -2.92 6.03 1.25
C PRO A 50 -2.58 7.32 2.01
N VAL A 51 -2.41 8.39 1.28
CA VAL A 51 -2.13 9.70 1.86
C VAL A 51 -3.23 10.65 1.43
N GLU A 52 -3.89 11.27 2.38
CA GLU A 52 -4.85 12.32 2.09
C GLU A 52 -4.12 13.65 2.02
N ASN A 53 -4.21 14.29 0.87
CA ASN A 53 -3.67 15.61 0.69
C ASN A 53 -4.83 16.61 0.71
N SER A 54 -5.03 17.23 1.85
CA SER A 54 -6.07 18.23 2.02
C SER A 54 -5.60 19.65 1.74
N LEU A 55 -4.36 19.82 1.37
CA LEU A 55 -3.82 21.13 1.02
C LEU A 55 -4.44 21.62 -0.29
N ALA A 56 -4.77 22.88 -0.33
CA ALA A 56 -5.36 23.54 -1.50
C ALA A 56 -6.78 23.08 -1.84
N GLY A 57 -7.49 22.47 -0.92
CA GLY A 57 -8.89 22.12 -1.10
C GLY A 57 -9.19 21.10 -2.16
N SER A 58 -8.20 20.43 -2.69
CA SER A 58 -8.43 19.35 -3.64
C SER A 58 -8.34 18.02 -2.90
N ILE A 59 -9.39 17.23 -3.07
CA ILE A 59 -9.45 15.92 -2.45
C ILE A 59 -8.82 14.94 -3.42
N HIS A 60 -7.51 14.83 -3.34
CA HIS A 60 -6.79 13.80 -4.09
C HIS A 60 -6.26 12.78 -3.11
N ARG A 61 -6.63 11.53 -3.32
CA ARG A 61 -6.01 10.44 -2.60
C ARG A 61 -4.75 10.06 -3.33
N ASN A 62 -3.64 10.36 -2.71
CA ASN A 62 -2.34 9.93 -3.19
C ASN A 62 -1.87 8.76 -2.33
N TYR A 63 -0.97 7.98 -2.89
CA TYR A 63 -0.38 6.87 -2.18
C TYR A 63 1.13 7.06 -2.14
N ASP A 64 1.70 6.82 -0.98
CA ASP A 64 3.14 6.80 -0.83
C ASP A 64 3.66 5.36 -0.88
N LEU A 65 4.78 5.19 -1.53
CA LEU A 65 5.47 3.91 -1.59
C LEU A 65 6.55 3.89 -0.51
N MET A 66 6.47 2.89 0.36
CA MET A 66 7.49 2.66 1.36
C MET A 66 8.28 1.43 0.97
N MET A 67 9.58 1.62 0.75
CA MET A 67 10.48 0.54 0.36
C MET A 67 11.11 -0.10 1.58
N GLY A 68 11.15 -1.43 1.57
CA GLY A 68 11.86 -2.20 2.59
C GLY A 68 13.36 -2.17 2.36
N HIS A 69 14.09 -2.31 3.42
CA HIS A 69 15.55 -2.40 3.40
C HIS A 69 16.04 -3.77 3.77
#